data_5402e94c0cc5910d4bff5c767b7aaabe
#
_entry.id   5402e94c0cc5910d4bff5c767b7aaabe
#
_cell.length_a   1.000
_cell.length_b   1.000
_cell.length_c   1.000
_cell.angle_alpha   90.00
_cell.angle_beta   90.00
_cell.angle_gamma   90.00
#
_symmetry.space_group_name_H-M   'P 1'
#
loop_
_entity.id
_entity.type
_entity.pdbx_description
1 polymer ?
#
loop_
_entity_poly.entity_id
_entity_poly.type
_entity_poly.pdbx_seq_one_letter_code
_entity_poly.pdbx_strand_id
1 'polypeptide(L)'
;MGLFDKLAGWLGLKKKDVNVLCLGLDNSGKTTIINQLKPSNAQAQDIVPTIGFSIEKFKTSSLSFTVFDMSGQGRYRNLWEHYYKEGQAIIFVIDSGDKLRMVVAKEELDTLLSHPDIKHRRIPILFFANKMDLRDALSAVKVSQLLCLENIKDKPWHICASDAVKGEGLQEGVDWLQEQIAQSNQSDENVKPS
;
A
#
# COMPACT_ATOMS: atom_id res chain seq x y z
N MET A 1 18.72 -5.22 7.21
CA MET A 1 17.95 -4.05 6.81
C MET A 1 16.82 -4.45 5.88
N GLY A 2 15.63 -3.87 6.07
CA GLY A 2 14.52 -4.06 5.14
C GLY A 2 14.77 -3.36 3.82
N LEU A 3 14.05 -3.76 2.77
CA LEU A 3 14.19 -3.22 1.42
C LEU A 3 14.00 -1.70 1.38
N PHE A 4 12.98 -1.18 2.07
CA PHE A 4 12.71 0.26 2.11
C PHE A 4 13.82 1.06 2.78
N ASP A 5 14.39 0.58 3.87
CA ASP A 5 15.47 1.28 4.57
C ASP A 5 16.71 1.41 3.73
N LYS A 6 17.09 0.34 3.03
CA LYS A 6 18.27 0.33 2.18
C LYS A 6 18.16 1.34 1.04
N LEU A 7 17.01 1.39 0.39
CA LEU A 7 16.77 2.28 -0.72
C LEU A 7 16.50 3.73 -0.25
N ALA A 8 15.77 3.91 0.83
CA ALA A 8 15.52 5.23 1.43
C ALA A 8 16.83 5.95 1.80
N GLY A 9 17.81 5.23 2.33
CA GLY A 9 19.13 5.78 2.61
C GLY A 9 19.85 6.27 1.36
N TRP A 10 19.72 5.54 0.26
CA TRP A 10 20.34 5.88 -1.02
C TRP A 10 19.67 7.08 -1.71
N LEU A 11 18.34 7.18 -1.62
CA LEU A 11 17.58 8.27 -2.25
C LEU A 11 17.53 9.56 -1.42
N GLY A 12 18.20 9.63 -0.27
CA GLY A 12 18.21 10.81 0.58
C GLY A 12 16.91 11.06 1.35
N LEU A 13 16.03 10.05 1.46
CA LEU A 13 14.77 10.14 2.19
C LEU A 13 14.94 10.18 3.71
N LYS A 14 16.16 10.16 4.21
CA LYS A 14 16.50 10.15 5.66
C LYS A 14 15.94 11.32 6.47
N LYS A 15 15.52 12.39 5.81
CA LYS A 15 15.14 13.64 6.48
C LYS A 15 13.65 13.84 6.70
N LYS A 16 12.78 13.00 6.13
CA LYS A 16 11.32 13.12 6.27
C LYS A 16 10.70 11.75 6.50
N ASP A 17 9.88 11.65 7.52
CA ASP A 17 9.03 10.47 7.71
C ASP A 17 8.00 10.40 6.59
N VAL A 18 7.93 9.28 5.91
CA VAL A 18 6.95 9.01 4.86
C VAL A 18 5.93 8.00 5.38
N ASN A 19 4.66 8.35 5.32
CA ASN A 19 3.56 7.50 5.75
C ASN A 19 3.04 6.67 4.58
N VAL A 20 3.15 5.36 4.69
CA VAL A 20 2.64 4.39 3.70
C VAL A 20 1.43 3.68 4.28
N LEU A 21 0.32 3.76 3.58
CA LEU A 21 -0.90 3.03 3.95
C LEU A 21 -0.91 1.69 3.22
N CYS A 22 -1.04 0.60 3.98
CA CYS A 22 -1.17 -0.73 3.41
C CYS A 22 -2.61 -1.21 3.59
N LEU A 23 -3.31 -1.37 2.50
CA LEU A 23 -4.74 -1.62 2.44
C LEU A 23 -5.03 -2.91 1.67
N GLY A 24 -6.19 -3.48 1.90
CA GLY A 24 -6.68 -4.67 1.22
C GLY A 24 -7.64 -5.45 2.09
N LEU A 25 -8.32 -6.42 1.50
CA LEU A 25 -9.22 -7.30 2.26
C LEU A 25 -8.43 -8.23 3.18
N ASP A 26 -9.11 -8.79 4.16
CA ASP A 26 -8.53 -9.84 5.02
C ASP A 26 -8.06 -11.02 4.16
N ASN A 27 -7.08 -11.75 4.65
CA ASN A 27 -6.45 -12.88 3.93
C ASN A 27 -5.83 -12.56 2.57
N SER A 28 -5.66 -11.28 2.22
CA SER A 28 -4.96 -10.91 0.99
C SER A 28 -3.43 -11.10 1.06
N GLY A 29 -2.89 -11.21 2.25
CA GLY A 29 -1.45 -11.34 2.49
C GLY A 29 -0.74 -10.05 2.86
N LYS A 30 -1.46 -9.01 3.25
CA LYS A 30 -0.89 -7.71 3.68
C LYS A 30 0.17 -7.87 4.75
N THR A 31 -0.17 -8.55 5.84
CA THR A 31 0.74 -8.76 6.97
C THR A 31 2.00 -9.49 6.54
N THR A 32 1.86 -10.51 5.69
CA THR A 32 3.00 -11.26 5.17
C THR A 32 3.91 -10.38 4.30
N ILE A 33 3.35 -9.57 3.41
CA ILE A 33 4.11 -8.61 2.60
C ILE A 33 4.86 -7.63 3.50
N ILE A 34 4.17 -7.05 4.45
CA ILE A 34 4.76 -6.06 5.35
C ILE A 34 5.88 -6.67 6.20
N ASN A 35 5.71 -7.91 6.67
CA ASN A 35 6.76 -8.60 7.41
C ASN A 35 8.00 -8.88 6.55
N GLN A 36 7.84 -9.14 5.25
CA GLN A 36 8.97 -9.26 4.32
C GLN A 36 9.69 -7.93 4.09
N LEU A 37 8.96 -6.83 4.10
CA LEU A 37 9.53 -5.48 3.93
C LEU A 37 10.12 -4.90 5.21
N LYS A 38 9.65 -5.37 6.36
CA LYS A 38 10.00 -4.87 7.69
C LYS A 38 11.44 -5.25 8.05
N PRO A 39 12.27 -4.29 8.43
CA PRO A 39 13.59 -4.62 8.95
C PRO A 39 13.48 -5.32 10.30
N SER A 40 14.47 -6.17 10.63
CA SER A 40 14.48 -6.94 11.88
C SER A 40 14.49 -6.10 13.16
N ASN A 41 14.89 -4.83 13.04
CA ASN A 41 14.96 -3.88 14.16
C ASN A 41 13.80 -2.86 14.16
N ALA A 42 12.77 -3.05 13.34
CA ALA A 42 11.62 -2.16 13.33
C ALA A 42 10.84 -2.24 14.65
N GLN A 43 10.51 -1.09 15.19
CA GLN A 43 9.66 -1.00 16.38
C GLN A 43 8.19 -1.10 15.93
N ALA A 44 7.51 -2.13 16.40
CA ALA A 44 6.07 -2.22 16.28
C ALA A 44 5.41 -1.27 17.29
N GLN A 45 4.53 -0.41 16.82
CA GLN A 45 3.65 0.36 17.68
C GLN A 45 2.24 -0.25 17.53
N ASP A 46 1.88 -1.09 18.50
CA ASP A 46 0.55 -1.67 18.51
C ASP A 46 -0.46 -0.62 18.96
N ILE A 47 -1.41 -0.32 18.07
CA ILE A 47 -2.61 0.40 18.45
C ILE A 47 -3.60 -0.64 18.97
N VAL A 48 -4.18 -0.39 20.13
CA VAL A 48 -5.16 -1.28 20.77
C VAL A 48 -6.26 -1.63 19.77
N PRO A 49 -6.42 -2.92 19.42
CA PRO A 49 -7.45 -3.33 18.49
C PRO A 49 -8.85 -3.11 19.08
N THR A 50 -9.71 -2.47 18.31
CA THR A 50 -11.16 -2.47 18.59
C THR A 50 -11.72 -3.83 18.16
N ILE A 51 -12.77 -4.31 18.79
CA ILE A 51 -13.37 -5.60 18.46
C ILE A 51 -13.69 -5.68 16.95
N GLY A 52 -13.05 -6.62 16.24
CA GLY A 52 -13.23 -6.84 14.81
C GLY A 52 -12.45 -5.89 13.89
N PHE A 53 -11.61 -5.04 14.44
CA PHE A 53 -10.79 -4.09 13.69
C PHE A 53 -9.40 -3.98 14.30
N SER A 54 -8.37 -4.07 13.47
CA SER A 54 -6.99 -3.87 13.91
C SER A 54 -6.25 -2.90 12.99
N ILE A 55 -5.51 -2.00 13.58
CA ILE A 55 -4.52 -1.17 12.89
C ILE A 55 -3.17 -1.56 13.44
N GLU A 56 -2.26 -1.95 12.55
CA GLU A 56 -0.87 -2.15 12.89
C GLU A 56 -0.07 -0.95 12.40
N LYS A 57 0.76 -0.40 13.27
CA LYS A 57 1.75 0.61 12.90
C LYS A 57 3.14 0.10 13.20
N PHE A 58 4.06 0.32 12.27
CA PHE A 58 5.46 0.16 12.55
C PHE A 58 6.25 1.25 11.85
N LYS A 59 7.39 1.56 12.41
CA LYS A 59 8.24 2.64 11.95
C LYS A 59 9.65 2.12 11.68
N THR A 60 10.19 2.48 10.53
CA THR A 60 11.62 2.37 10.23
C THR A 60 12.28 3.73 10.47
N SER A 61 13.57 3.87 10.15
CA SER A 61 14.29 5.15 10.33
C SER A 61 13.67 6.32 9.53
N SER A 62 13.00 6.05 8.41
CA SER A 62 12.49 7.08 7.49
C SER A 62 11.06 6.84 7.01
N LEU A 63 10.50 5.66 7.26
CA LEU A 63 9.18 5.29 6.78
C LEU A 63 8.29 4.86 7.94
N SER A 64 7.06 5.32 7.92
CA SER A 64 5.99 4.87 8.79
C SER A 64 4.95 4.10 7.98
N PHE A 65 4.64 2.90 8.42
CA PHE A 65 3.62 2.06 7.79
C PHE A 65 2.40 1.97 8.69
N THR A 66 1.24 2.12 8.09
CA THR A 66 -0.04 1.88 8.76
C THR A 66 -0.81 0.84 7.96
N VAL A 67 -1.13 -0.27 8.59
CA VAL A 67 -1.74 -1.45 7.93
C VAL A 67 -3.18 -1.61 8.40
N PHE A 68 -4.11 -1.68 7.45
CA PHE A 68 -5.54 -1.87 7.73
C PHE A 68 -6.09 -3.08 7.03
N ASP A 69 -7.01 -3.77 7.69
CA ASP A 69 -7.93 -4.70 7.03
C ASP A 69 -9.21 -3.96 6.61
N MET A 70 -9.53 -4.01 5.32
CA MET A 70 -10.72 -3.36 4.77
C MET A 70 -11.98 -4.24 4.87
N SER A 71 -11.85 -5.44 5.38
CA SER A 71 -12.92 -6.42 5.51
C SER A 71 -13.81 -6.08 6.67
N GLY A 72 -14.36 -5.52 7.09
CA GLY A 72 -15.23 -5.14 8.22
C GLY A 72 -15.99 -3.86 7.92
N GLN A 73 -15.69 -3.30 6.86
CA GLN A 73 -16.32 -2.25 6.04
C GLN A 73 -17.18 -1.23 6.81
N GLY A 74 -17.97 -0.46 6.21
CA GLY A 74 -18.86 0.57 6.73
C GLY A 74 -18.83 0.85 8.25
N ARG A 75 -18.74 -0.23 9.04
CA ARG A 75 -18.74 -0.19 10.50
C ARG A 75 -17.50 0.49 11.10
N TYR A 76 -16.32 0.28 10.49
CA TYR A 76 -15.03 0.76 11.00
C TYR A 76 -14.38 1.77 10.08
N ARG A 77 -15.00 2.09 8.96
CA ARG A 77 -14.46 3.02 7.95
C ARG A 77 -14.07 4.37 8.56
N ASN A 78 -14.89 4.90 9.44
CA ASN A 78 -14.62 6.18 10.11
C ASN A 78 -13.31 6.17 10.91
N LEU A 79 -12.86 5.00 11.37
CA LEU A 79 -11.63 4.89 12.16
C LEU A 79 -10.39 4.97 11.27
N TRP A 80 -10.38 4.28 10.14
CA TRP A 80 -9.22 4.29 9.25
C TRP A 80 -9.13 5.53 8.36
N GLU A 81 -10.25 6.18 8.07
CA GLU A 81 -10.27 7.41 7.26
C GLU A 81 -9.44 8.54 7.88
N HIS A 82 -9.27 8.57 9.20
CA HIS A 82 -8.39 9.52 9.88
C HIS A 82 -6.93 9.46 9.38
N TYR A 83 -6.50 8.31 8.88
CA TYR A 83 -5.13 8.12 8.41
C TYR A 83 -4.93 8.52 6.95
N TYR A 84 -5.99 8.74 6.20
CA TYR A 84 -5.89 9.04 4.77
C TYR A 84 -5.19 10.38 4.50
N LYS A 85 -5.43 11.38 5.32
CA LYS A 85 -4.79 12.70 5.16
C LYS A 85 -3.27 12.64 5.27
N GLU A 86 -2.77 11.79 6.12
CA GLU A 86 -1.34 11.66 6.40
C GLU A 86 -0.64 10.69 5.45
N GLY A 87 -1.37 9.85 4.75
CA GLY A 87 -0.82 8.88 3.80
C GLY A 87 -0.19 9.56 2.60
N GLN A 88 1.05 9.20 2.29
CA GLN A 88 1.83 9.75 1.17
C GLN A 88 2.04 8.72 0.06
N ALA A 89 1.77 7.47 0.34
CA ALA A 89 1.80 6.36 -0.61
C ALA A 89 0.82 5.27 -0.14
N ILE A 90 0.31 4.51 -1.09
CA ILE A 90 -0.62 3.41 -0.80
C ILE A 90 -0.06 2.12 -1.39
N ILE A 91 -0.08 1.06 -0.60
CA ILE A 91 0.09 -0.32 -1.06
C ILE A 91 -1.26 -1.01 -0.93
N PHE A 92 -1.81 -1.48 -2.03
CA PHE A 92 -3.08 -2.18 -2.08
C PHE A 92 -2.85 -3.64 -2.45
N VAL A 93 -3.18 -4.55 -1.53
CA VAL A 93 -2.89 -5.98 -1.69
C VAL A 93 -4.15 -6.75 -2.06
N ILE A 94 -4.05 -7.57 -3.10
CA ILE A 94 -5.16 -8.31 -3.69
C ILE A 94 -4.81 -9.80 -3.66
N ASP A 95 -5.75 -10.62 -3.20
CA ASP A 95 -5.68 -12.07 -3.33
C ASP A 95 -6.06 -12.48 -4.76
N SER A 96 -5.06 -12.83 -5.57
CA SER A 96 -5.28 -13.20 -6.97
C SER A 96 -5.99 -14.54 -7.15
N GLY A 97 -6.07 -15.36 -6.10
CA GLY A 97 -6.77 -16.64 -6.12
C GLY A 97 -8.24 -16.53 -5.73
N ASP A 98 -8.67 -15.43 -5.17
CA ASP A 98 -10.04 -15.24 -4.68
C ASP A 98 -10.88 -14.41 -5.66
N LYS A 99 -11.35 -15.09 -6.70
CA LYS A 99 -12.13 -14.47 -7.77
C LYS A 99 -13.46 -13.89 -7.28
N LEU A 100 -14.08 -14.52 -6.29
CA LEU A 100 -15.37 -14.08 -5.76
C LEU A 100 -15.26 -12.75 -5.01
N ARG A 101 -14.15 -12.54 -4.31
CA ARG A 101 -13.92 -11.31 -3.56
C ARG A 101 -13.31 -10.18 -4.40
N MET A 102 -13.04 -10.42 -5.69
CA MET A 102 -12.52 -9.39 -6.59
C MET A 102 -13.52 -8.22 -6.73
N VAL A 103 -14.81 -8.50 -6.75
CA VAL A 103 -15.86 -7.46 -6.78
C VAL A 103 -15.78 -6.60 -5.52
N VAL A 104 -15.60 -7.22 -4.36
CA VAL A 104 -15.49 -6.51 -3.08
C VAL A 104 -14.22 -5.66 -3.05
N ALA A 105 -13.11 -6.20 -3.53
CA ALA A 105 -11.85 -5.45 -3.65
C ALA A 105 -12.01 -4.22 -4.54
N LYS A 106 -12.72 -4.35 -5.67
CA LYS A 106 -12.99 -3.22 -6.56
C LYS A 106 -13.86 -2.16 -5.88
N GLU A 107 -14.91 -2.56 -5.17
CA GLU A 107 -15.76 -1.63 -4.44
C GLU A 107 -14.98 -0.84 -3.38
N GLU A 108 -14.11 -1.51 -2.64
CA GLU A 108 -13.26 -0.87 -1.64
C GLU A 108 -12.25 0.10 -2.30
N LEU A 109 -11.67 -0.29 -3.42
CA LEU A 109 -10.79 0.58 -4.20
C LEU A 109 -11.54 1.82 -4.68
N ASP A 110 -12.73 1.66 -5.25
CA ASP A 110 -13.55 2.77 -5.74
C ASP A 110 -13.92 3.73 -4.59
N THR A 111 -14.25 3.20 -3.43
CA THR A 111 -14.54 4.00 -2.23
C THR A 111 -13.30 4.78 -1.77
N LEU A 112 -12.14 4.14 -1.76
CA LEU A 112 -10.87 4.79 -1.42
C LEU A 112 -10.56 5.95 -2.38
N LEU A 113 -10.65 5.69 -3.68
CA LEU A 113 -10.34 6.69 -4.71
C LEU A 113 -11.32 7.86 -4.73
N SER A 114 -12.54 7.65 -4.23
CA SER A 114 -13.57 8.69 -4.16
C SER A 114 -13.52 9.50 -2.86
N HIS A 115 -12.74 9.07 -1.88
CA HIS A 115 -12.65 9.76 -0.60
C HIS A 115 -12.04 11.16 -0.76
N PRO A 116 -12.60 12.21 -0.14
CA PRO A 116 -12.12 13.59 -0.29
C PRO A 116 -10.62 13.77 0.02
N ASP A 117 -10.10 13.03 0.98
CA ASP A 117 -8.70 13.11 1.38
C ASP A 117 -7.74 12.36 0.44
N ILE A 118 -8.26 11.62 -0.54
CA ILE A 118 -7.49 10.87 -1.53
C ILE A 118 -7.74 11.38 -2.94
N LYS A 119 -8.99 11.69 -3.28
CA LYS A 119 -9.47 11.94 -4.65
C LYS A 119 -8.65 12.95 -5.44
N HIS A 120 -8.27 14.07 -4.84
CA HIS A 120 -7.59 15.17 -5.52
C HIS A 120 -6.07 15.17 -5.35
N ARG A 121 -5.54 14.12 -4.74
CA ARG A 121 -4.10 14.01 -4.48
C ARG A 121 -3.45 13.08 -5.50
N ARG A 122 -2.25 13.45 -5.92
CA ARG A 122 -1.41 12.63 -6.79
C ARG A 122 -0.62 11.58 -5.97
N ILE A 123 -1.30 10.86 -5.12
CA ILE A 123 -0.69 9.83 -4.26
C ILE A 123 -0.37 8.57 -5.08
N PRO A 124 0.85 8.03 -5.04
CA PRO A 124 1.19 6.81 -5.75
C PRO A 124 0.53 5.59 -5.12
N ILE A 125 0.06 4.67 -5.95
CA ILE A 125 -0.59 3.43 -5.51
C ILE A 125 0.12 2.24 -6.12
N LEU A 126 0.71 1.41 -5.26
CA LEU A 126 1.29 0.13 -5.65
C LEU A 126 0.31 -1.00 -5.36
N PHE A 127 -0.07 -1.73 -6.39
CA PHE A 127 -0.91 -2.92 -6.27
C PHE A 127 -0.04 -4.17 -6.27
N PHE A 128 -0.25 -5.06 -5.30
CA PHE A 128 0.30 -6.40 -5.33
C PHE A 128 -0.82 -7.40 -5.66
N ALA A 129 -0.76 -8.00 -6.84
CA ALA A 129 -1.55 -9.19 -7.18
C ALA A 129 -0.86 -10.39 -6.52
N ASN A 130 -1.20 -10.62 -5.27
CA ASN A 130 -0.52 -11.58 -4.40
C ASN A 130 -1.05 -13.01 -4.57
N LYS A 131 -0.36 -13.97 -3.99
CA LYS A 131 -0.66 -15.41 -4.06
C LYS A 131 -0.55 -15.97 -5.49
N MET A 132 0.40 -15.47 -6.25
CA MET A 132 0.68 -15.92 -7.62
C MET A 132 1.13 -17.40 -7.70
N ASP A 133 1.53 -17.99 -6.57
CA ASP A 133 1.89 -19.40 -6.43
C ASP A 133 0.69 -20.34 -6.54
N LEU A 134 -0.52 -19.83 -6.30
CA LEU A 134 -1.74 -20.63 -6.40
C LEU A 134 -2.01 -21.00 -7.85
N ARG A 135 -2.38 -22.28 -8.08
CA ARG A 135 -2.58 -22.83 -9.41
C ARG A 135 -3.57 -22.03 -10.27
N ASP A 136 -4.67 -21.57 -9.68
CA ASP A 136 -5.74 -20.87 -10.37
C ASP A 136 -5.70 -19.35 -10.15
N ALA A 137 -4.57 -18.83 -9.70
CA ALA A 137 -4.40 -17.40 -9.49
C ALA A 137 -4.53 -16.63 -10.81
N LEU A 138 -5.20 -15.48 -10.75
CA LEU A 138 -5.27 -14.57 -11.87
C LEU A 138 -3.92 -13.87 -12.07
N SER A 139 -3.55 -13.61 -13.33
CA SER A 139 -2.37 -12.82 -13.63
C SER A 139 -2.55 -11.36 -13.16
N ALA A 140 -1.44 -10.66 -12.99
CA ALA A 140 -1.47 -9.22 -12.67
C ALA A 140 -2.25 -8.42 -13.73
N VAL A 141 -2.08 -8.75 -15.01
CA VAL A 141 -2.83 -8.12 -16.11
C VAL A 141 -4.34 -8.33 -15.94
N LYS A 142 -4.76 -9.56 -15.63
CA LYS A 142 -6.19 -9.85 -15.44
C LYS A 142 -6.75 -9.13 -14.22
N VAL A 143 -6.01 -9.09 -13.11
CA VAL A 143 -6.41 -8.35 -11.92
C VAL A 143 -6.56 -6.85 -12.25
N SER A 144 -5.61 -6.26 -12.97
CA SER A 144 -5.68 -4.85 -13.36
C SER A 144 -6.92 -4.54 -14.21
N GLN A 145 -7.30 -5.47 -15.09
CA GLN A 145 -8.52 -5.34 -15.91
C GLN A 145 -9.79 -5.41 -15.06
N LEU A 146 -9.87 -6.37 -14.15
CA LEU A 146 -11.03 -6.53 -13.28
C LEU A 146 -11.22 -5.36 -12.31
N LEU A 147 -10.14 -4.76 -11.86
CA LEU A 147 -10.16 -3.57 -11.00
C LEU A 147 -10.24 -2.26 -11.80
N CYS A 148 -10.21 -2.32 -13.12
CA CYS A 148 -10.25 -1.16 -14.01
C CYS A 148 -9.17 -0.13 -13.69
N LEU A 149 -7.93 -0.56 -13.44
CA LEU A 149 -6.85 0.32 -13.03
C LEU A 149 -6.49 1.35 -14.11
N GLU A 150 -6.69 1.04 -15.37
CA GLU A 150 -6.49 1.97 -16.48
C GLU A 150 -7.38 3.22 -16.41
N ASN A 151 -8.45 3.18 -15.62
CA ASN A 151 -9.31 4.35 -15.38
C ASN A 151 -8.69 5.33 -14.35
N ILE A 152 -7.65 4.94 -13.65
CA ILE A 152 -6.93 5.84 -12.75
C ILE A 152 -5.99 6.70 -13.58
N LYS A 153 -6.36 7.97 -13.84
CA LYS A 153 -5.61 8.88 -14.71
C LYS A 153 -4.80 9.94 -13.94
N ASP A 154 -5.22 10.25 -12.73
CA ASP A 154 -4.72 11.36 -11.93
C ASP A 154 -3.66 10.95 -10.89
N LYS A 155 -3.40 9.66 -10.76
CA LYS A 155 -2.43 9.10 -9.80
C LYS A 155 -1.49 8.13 -10.50
N PRO A 156 -0.19 8.14 -10.16
CA PRO A 156 0.70 7.09 -10.62
C PRO A 156 0.33 5.77 -9.94
N TRP A 157 0.26 4.71 -10.72
CA TRP A 157 0.02 3.38 -10.19
C TRP A 157 0.85 2.32 -10.92
N HIS A 158 1.10 1.22 -10.24
CA HIS A 158 1.80 0.07 -10.78
C HIS A 158 1.24 -1.20 -10.14
N ILE A 159 1.25 -2.30 -10.87
CA ILE A 159 0.84 -3.61 -10.36
C ILE A 159 1.92 -4.64 -10.58
N CYS A 160 2.21 -5.41 -9.53
CA CYS A 160 3.17 -6.51 -9.56
C CYS A 160 2.48 -7.80 -9.14
N ALA A 161 2.75 -8.89 -9.84
CA ALA A 161 2.44 -10.22 -9.33
C ALA A 161 3.41 -10.58 -8.20
N SER A 162 2.91 -11.10 -7.10
CA SER A 162 3.73 -11.40 -5.93
C SER A 162 3.37 -12.72 -5.25
N ASP A 163 4.37 -13.30 -4.60
CA ASP A 163 4.23 -14.37 -3.62
C ASP A 163 4.88 -13.89 -2.32
N ALA A 164 4.04 -13.43 -1.39
CA ALA A 164 4.53 -12.84 -0.15
C ALA A 164 5.25 -13.85 0.75
N VAL A 165 4.87 -15.13 0.71
CA VAL A 165 5.51 -16.18 1.51
C VAL A 165 6.97 -16.37 1.10
N LYS A 166 7.24 -16.40 -0.21
CA LYS A 166 8.59 -16.51 -0.76
C LYS A 166 9.31 -15.16 -0.92
N GLY A 167 8.60 -14.05 -0.84
CA GLY A 167 9.14 -12.73 -1.09
C GLY A 167 9.30 -12.38 -2.57
N GLU A 168 8.74 -13.18 -3.49
CA GLU A 168 8.85 -12.96 -4.93
C GLU A 168 7.97 -11.78 -5.39
N GLY A 169 8.47 -10.99 -6.31
CA GLY A 169 7.76 -9.86 -6.92
C GLY A 169 7.70 -8.59 -6.06
N LEU A 170 8.22 -8.62 -4.84
CA LEU A 170 8.15 -7.47 -3.93
C LEU A 170 9.16 -6.38 -4.28
N GLN A 171 10.36 -6.75 -4.70
CA GLN A 171 11.45 -5.80 -4.99
C GLN A 171 11.08 -4.82 -6.11
N GLU A 172 10.49 -5.30 -7.19
CA GLU A 172 10.04 -4.47 -8.30
C GLU A 172 9.06 -3.40 -7.85
N GLY A 173 8.07 -3.79 -7.04
CA GLY A 173 7.06 -2.87 -6.53
C GLY A 173 7.65 -1.83 -5.59
N VAL A 174 8.53 -2.25 -4.70
CA VAL A 174 9.20 -1.36 -3.74
C VAL A 174 10.07 -0.34 -4.47
N ASP A 175 10.83 -0.76 -5.47
CA ASP A 175 11.67 0.12 -6.28
C ASP A 175 10.82 1.18 -6.98
N TRP A 176 9.72 0.77 -7.60
CA TRP A 176 8.81 1.69 -8.26
C TRP A 176 8.21 2.71 -7.27
N LEU A 177 7.72 2.23 -6.13
CA LEU A 177 7.09 3.11 -5.14
C LEU A 177 8.06 4.15 -4.60
N GLN A 178 9.29 3.76 -4.37
CA GLN A 178 10.33 4.67 -3.89
C GLN A 178 10.71 5.74 -4.92
N GLU A 179 10.75 5.40 -6.20
CA GLU A 179 10.94 6.37 -7.26
C GLU A 179 9.82 7.42 -7.25
N GLN A 180 8.58 6.99 -7.09
CA GLN A 180 7.43 7.90 -7.04
C GLN A 180 7.49 8.84 -5.83
N ILE A 181 7.85 8.33 -4.66
CA ILE A 181 8.01 9.13 -3.44
C ILE A 181 9.14 10.15 -3.62
N ALA A 182 10.26 9.77 -4.19
CA ALA A 182 11.39 10.67 -4.45
C ALA A 182 11.02 11.79 -5.41
N GLN A 183 10.28 11.50 -6.47
CA GLN A 183 9.79 12.49 -7.44
C GLN A 183 8.83 13.50 -6.79
N SER A 184 7.92 13.03 -5.93
CA SER A 184 7.01 13.92 -5.19
C SER A 184 7.76 14.89 -4.29
N ASN A 185 8.77 14.42 -3.57
CA ASN A 185 9.58 15.25 -2.69
C ASN A 185 10.35 16.33 -3.45
N GLN A 186 10.87 16.02 -4.64
CA GLN A 186 11.54 17.00 -5.49
C GLN A 186 10.58 18.08 -6.01
N SER A 187 9.35 17.71 -6.34
CA SER A 187 8.34 18.67 -6.79
C SER A 187 7.98 19.68 -5.70
N ASP A 188 7.87 19.21 -4.46
CA ASP A 188 7.55 20.07 -3.31
C ASP A 188 8.69 21.06 -2.98
N GLU A 189 9.93 20.67 -3.20
CA GLU A 189 11.09 21.55 -2.99
C GLU A 189 11.18 22.67 -4.03
N ASN A 190 10.71 22.41 -5.26
CA ASN A 190 10.73 23.40 -6.35
C ASN A 190 9.57 24.42 -6.29
N VAL A 191 8.58 24.20 -5.44
CA VAL A 191 7.39 25.06 -5.30
C VAL A 191 7.51 26.04 -4.13
N LYS A 192 8.64 26.12 -3.41
CA LYS A 192 8.82 27.15 -2.39
C LYS A 192 8.91 28.52 -3.05
N PRO A 193 7.97 29.45 -2.77
CA PRO A 193 8.06 30.80 -3.31
C PRO A 193 9.29 31.51 -2.73
N SER A 194 9.99 32.20 -3.61
CA SER A 194 11.04 33.15 -3.30
C SER A 194 10.52 34.35 -2.49
#